data_d7e6e0ba7c55a81c3c5040ee4cf480da
#
_entry.id   d7e6e0ba7c55a81c3c5040ee4cf480da
#
_cell.length_a   1.000
_cell.length_b   1.000
_cell.length_c   1.000
_cell.angle_alpha   90.00
_cell.angle_beta   90.00
_cell.angle_gamma   90.00
#
_symmetry.space_group_name_H-M   'P 1'
#
loop_
_entity.id
_entity.type
_entity.pdbx_description
1 polymer ?
#
loop_
_entity_poly.entity_id
_entity_poly.type
_entity_poly.pdbx_seq_one_letter_code
_entity_poly.pdbx_strand_id
1 'polypeptide(L)'
;MSEEPVKKKDAWDKIDILMHPMGGLLTAAALTVLGFLTSSALSQRQAIDTNTRLYTELMSRREESESALRKDMCVSIINSLVNPRDTGLSASVLNLEMLAYNFHESLNLKPLFEEMRRRVMREQAEAKTPADRAENAAYLERLETMAREIVRRQMIVLEGVGKTVDRTIDLTGDPGGTSLEPATLTLDGVSTTFAIDILGVDRENREIRIGLNIETPDPEQGRQTKMATFGVSYFDFPMIDNTRLIGGQRCSVVLNSISEQSADITLVLFPGTYASLKEKPYYDEVIQSVLNANKRLGQ
;
A
#
# COMPACT_ATOMS: atom_id res chain seq x y z
N MET A 1 75.04 -76.82 -19.74
CA MET A 1 74.60 -75.66 -19.04
C MET A 1 74.51 -74.53 -20.08
N SER A 2 73.31 -74.24 -20.54
CA SER A 2 73.09 -73.19 -21.55
C SER A 2 72.72 -71.91 -20.80
N GLU A 3 73.58 -70.94 -20.93
CA GLU A 3 73.27 -69.56 -20.40
C GLU A 3 72.21 -68.94 -21.32
N GLU A 4 71.05 -68.63 -20.77
CA GLU A 4 70.03 -67.82 -21.45
C GLU A 4 70.51 -66.38 -21.52
N PRO A 5 70.36 -65.74 -22.69
CA PRO A 5 70.78 -64.35 -22.83
C PRO A 5 69.82 -63.43 -22.04
N VAL A 6 70.36 -62.64 -21.12
CA VAL A 6 69.61 -61.60 -20.40
C VAL A 6 69.10 -60.59 -21.44
N LYS A 7 67.77 -60.60 -21.65
CA LYS A 7 67.06 -59.69 -22.52
C LYS A 7 67.21 -58.26 -21.97
N LYS A 8 67.96 -57.42 -22.66
CA LYS A 8 68.04 -55.98 -22.33
C LYS A 8 66.64 -55.40 -22.38
N LYS A 9 66.14 -54.83 -21.22
CA LYS A 9 64.89 -54.15 -21.14
C LYS A 9 64.88 -52.97 -22.10
N ASP A 10 63.95 -52.99 -23.05
CA ASP A 10 63.73 -52.02 -24.08
C ASP A 10 63.24 -50.68 -23.41
N ALA A 11 63.40 -49.53 -24.07
CA ALA A 11 63.00 -48.23 -23.54
C ALA A 11 61.49 -48.22 -23.22
N TRP A 12 60.71 -48.99 -23.93
CA TRP A 12 59.27 -49.13 -23.71
C TRP A 12 58.91 -49.85 -22.40
N ASP A 13 59.65 -50.89 -22.01
CA ASP A 13 59.49 -51.57 -20.71
C ASP A 13 59.77 -50.66 -19.52
N LYS A 14 60.72 -49.73 -19.67
CA LYS A 14 61.00 -48.74 -18.66
C LYS A 14 59.94 -47.67 -18.52
N ILE A 15 59.31 -47.29 -19.65
CA ILE A 15 58.19 -46.34 -19.67
C ILE A 15 56.98 -46.96 -19.03
N ASP A 16 56.67 -48.24 -19.32
CA ASP A 16 55.54 -48.97 -18.74
C ASP A 16 55.63 -49.15 -17.24
N ILE A 17 56.83 -49.46 -16.72
CA ILE A 17 57.09 -49.51 -15.28
C ILE A 17 56.95 -48.15 -14.57
N LEU A 18 57.22 -47.06 -15.29
CA LEU A 18 57.09 -45.71 -14.73
C LEU A 18 55.63 -45.17 -14.83
N MET A 19 54.92 -45.57 -15.90
CA MET A 19 53.55 -45.14 -16.14
C MET A 19 52.54 -45.76 -15.17
N HIS A 20 52.71 -47.01 -14.74
CA HIS A 20 51.81 -47.66 -13.80
C HIS A 20 51.64 -46.93 -12.46
N PRO A 21 52.71 -46.56 -11.74
CA PRO A 21 52.59 -45.77 -10.51
C PRO A 21 52.16 -44.35 -10.75
N MET A 22 52.50 -43.71 -11.91
CA MET A 22 52.10 -42.35 -12.26
C MET A 22 50.60 -42.28 -12.52
N GLY A 23 49.94 -43.31 -13.11
CA GLY A 23 48.48 -43.33 -13.29
C GLY A 23 47.72 -43.27 -11.98
N GLY A 24 48.18 -44.01 -10.95
CA GLY A 24 47.58 -43.97 -9.62
C GLY A 24 47.77 -42.62 -8.93
N LEU A 25 48.94 -41.99 -9.11
CA LEU A 25 49.27 -40.70 -8.51
C LEU A 25 48.48 -39.54 -9.15
N LEU A 26 48.31 -39.58 -10.48
CA LEU A 26 47.45 -38.63 -11.21
C LEU A 26 45.96 -38.77 -10.83
N THR A 27 45.49 -40.00 -10.67
CA THR A 27 44.12 -40.25 -10.25
C THR A 27 43.88 -39.73 -8.81
N ALA A 28 44.81 -39.99 -7.89
CA ALA A 28 44.73 -39.49 -6.52
C ALA A 28 44.76 -37.98 -6.50
N ALA A 29 45.63 -37.33 -7.27
CA ALA A 29 45.73 -35.89 -7.39
C ALA A 29 44.41 -35.29 -7.98
N ALA A 30 43.85 -35.89 -9.03
CA ALA A 30 42.61 -35.46 -9.63
C ALA A 30 41.43 -35.55 -8.63
N LEU A 31 41.32 -36.64 -7.88
CA LEU A 31 40.29 -36.81 -6.84
C LEU A 31 40.46 -35.85 -5.70
N THR A 32 41.67 -35.53 -5.30
CA THR A 32 41.94 -34.52 -4.26
C THR A 32 41.55 -33.11 -4.71
N VAL A 33 41.89 -32.73 -5.93
CA VAL A 33 41.50 -31.44 -6.51
C VAL A 33 39.97 -31.34 -6.67
N LEU A 34 39.32 -32.40 -7.20
CA LEU A 34 37.86 -32.45 -7.29
C LEU A 34 37.18 -32.36 -5.93
N GLY A 35 37.71 -33.09 -4.93
CA GLY A 35 37.23 -33.04 -3.55
C GLY A 35 37.36 -31.64 -2.93
N PHE A 36 38.50 -31.01 -3.16
CA PHE A 36 38.73 -29.64 -2.67
C PHE A 36 37.82 -28.62 -3.35
N LEU A 37 37.62 -28.67 -4.68
CA LEU A 37 36.74 -27.79 -5.43
C LEU A 37 35.30 -27.96 -5.02
N THR A 38 34.85 -29.23 -4.85
CA THR A 38 33.49 -29.54 -4.43
C THR A 38 33.22 -29.08 -3.00
N SER A 39 34.17 -29.32 -2.08
CA SER A 39 34.09 -28.87 -0.69
C SER A 39 34.07 -27.36 -0.59
N SER A 40 34.91 -26.67 -1.37
CA SER A 40 34.94 -25.20 -1.42
C SER A 40 33.65 -24.62 -1.96
N ALA A 41 33.12 -25.17 -3.05
CA ALA A 41 31.85 -24.75 -3.63
C ALA A 41 30.66 -25.00 -2.68
N LEU A 42 30.66 -26.14 -1.97
CA LEU A 42 29.63 -26.47 -0.98
C LEU A 42 29.70 -25.53 0.23
N SER A 43 30.91 -25.29 0.76
CA SER A 43 31.14 -24.35 1.84
C SER A 43 30.67 -22.93 1.50
N GLN A 44 30.93 -22.48 0.28
CA GLN A 44 30.52 -21.17 -0.19
C GLN A 44 28.99 -21.06 -0.34
N ARG A 45 28.32 -22.09 -0.85
CA ARG A 45 26.86 -22.15 -0.88
C ARG A 45 26.25 -22.19 0.52
N GLN A 46 26.78 -22.98 1.43
CA GLN A 46 26.32 -23.04 2.81
C GLN A 46 26.51 -21.69 3.54
N ALA A 47 27.59 -20.98 3.29
CA ALA A 47 27.81 -19.65 3.84
C ALA A 47 26.79 -18.62 3.32
N ILE A 48 26.47 -18.67 2.01
CA ILE A 48 25.45 -17.80 1.39
C ILE A 48 24.07 -18.14 1.95
N ASP A 49 23.69 -19.42 2.02
CA ASP A 49 22.40 -19.83 2.56
C ASP A 49 22.24 -19.49 4.04
N THR A 50 23.30 -19.64 4.83
CA THR A 50 23.30 -19.26 6.26
C THR A 50 23.17 -17.75 6.42
N ASN A 51 23.91 -16.96 5.65
CA ASN A 51 23.80 -15.51 5.68
C ASN A 51 22.41 -15.03 5.23
N THR A 52 21.85 -15.63 4.19
CA THR A 52 20.52 -15.30 3.71
C THR A 52 19.44 -15.62 4.76
N ARG A 53 19.55 -16.79 5.42
CA ARG A 53 18.64 -17.16 6.52
C ARG A 53 18.76 -16.24 7.71
N LEU A 54 19.97 -15.90 8.14
CA LEU A 54 20.20 -14.97 9.24
C LEU A 54 19.65 -13.58 8.90
N TYR A 55 19.86 -13.12 7.66
CA TYR A 55 19.33 -11.82 7.22
C TYR A 55 17.81 -11.81 7.21
N THR A 56 17.18 -12.87 6.71
CA THR A 56 15.73 -13.03 6.69
C THR A 56 15.18 -13.10 8.12
N GLU A 57 15.81 -13.84 9.01
CA GLU A 57 15.39 -13.94 10.41
C GLU A 57 15.55 -12.62 11.17
N LEU A 58 16.66 -11.89 10.96
CA LEU A 58 16.87 -10.58 11.57
C LEU A 58 15.86 -9.56 11.05
N MET A 59 15.54 -9.57 9.74
CA MET A 59 14.52 -8.72 9.16
C MET A 59 13.14 -9.06 9.72
N SER A 60 12.77 -10.34 9.80
CA SER A 60 11.49 -10.78 10.38
C SER A 60 11.36 -10.35 11.85
N ARG A 61 12.39 -10.55 12.65
CA ARG A 61 12.39 -10.12 14.07
C ARG A 61 12.32 -8.60 14.21
N ARG A 62 12.97 -7.87 13.32
CA ARG A 62 12.88 -6.41 13.30
C ARG A 62 11.48 -5.95 12.93
N GLU A 63 10.87 -6.54 11.89
CA GLU A 63 9.50 -6.26 11.50
C GLU A 63 8.48 -6.60 12.60
N GLU A 64 8.66 -7.73 13.29
CA GLU A 64 7.82 -8.11 14.43
C GLU A 64 7.95 -7.12 15.59
N SER A 65 9.18 -6.71 15.93
CA SER A 65 9.44 -5.73 17.00
C SER A 65 8.88 -4.35 16.64
N GLU A 66 9.10 -3.87 15.41
CA GLU A 66 8.55 -2.60 14.94
C GLU A 66 7.02 -2.65 14.88
N SER A 67 6.45 -3.77 14.47
CA SER A 67 5.00 -3.98 14.43
C SER A 67 4.39 -3.99 15.84
N ALA A 68 5.03 -4.62 16.82
CA ALA A 68 4.60 -4.62 18.20
C ALA A 68 4.64 -3.23 18.82
N LEU A 69 5.75 -2.50 18.65
CA LEU A 69 5.88 -1.11 19.10
C LEU A 69 4.82 -0.19 18.46
N ARG A 70 4.60 -0.31 17.16
CA ARG A 70 3.58 0.46 16.45
C ARG A 70 2.18 0.13 16.97
N LYS A 71 1.90 -1.14 17.25
CA LYS A 71 0.62 -1.58 17.82
C LYS A 71 0.40 -0.96 19.19
N ASP A 72 1.39 -1.02 20.08
CA ASP A 72 1.28 -0.50 21.45
C ASP A 72 1.12 1.03 21.46
N MET A 73 1.87 1.74 20.63
CA MET A 73 1.69 3.18 20.39
C MET A 73 0.28 3.49 19.87
N CYS A 74 -0.16 2.76 18.85
CA CYS A 74 -1.47 2.94 18.26
C CYS A 74 -2.59 2.75 19.28
N VAL A 75 -2.55 1.67 20.06
CA VAL A 75 -3.53 1.38 21.13
C VAL A 75 -3.52 2.46 22.20
N SER A 76 -2.33 2.91 22.63
CA SER A 76 -2.19 3.96 23.64
C SER A 76 -2.80 5.29 23.16
N ILE A 77 -2.50 5.70 21.91
CA ILE A 77 -3.02 6.94 21.34
C ILE A 77 -4.54 6.84 21.10
N ILE A 78 -5.03 5.73 20.58
CA ILE A 78 -6.48 5.51 20.37
C ILE A 78 -7.21 5.57 21.71
N ASN A 79 -6.69 4.93 22.76
CA ASN A 79 -7.29 4.97 24.09
C ASN A 79 -7.38 6.41 24.63
N SER A 80 -6.36 7.24 24.39
CA SER A 80 -6.39 8.65 24.78
C SER A 80 -7.39 9.49 23.98
N LEU A 81 -7.67 9.11 22.73
CA LEU A 81 -8.67 9.78 21.87
C LEU A 81 -10.11 9.35 22.22
N VAL A 82 -10.31 8.07 22.54
CA VAL A 82 -11.63 7.49 22.85
C VAL A 82 -12.09 7.84 24.27
N ASN A 83 -11.15 8.00 25.22
CA ASN A 83 -11.43 8.37 26.61
C ASN A 83 -10.95 9.79 26.95
N PRO A 84 -11.57 10.84 26.37
CA PRO A 84 -11.08 12.21 26.49
C PRO A 84 -11.34 12.88 27.84
N ARG A 85 -11.77 12.15 28.88
CA ARG A 85 -12.22 12.73 30.16
C ARG A 85 -11.16 13.57 30.85
N ASP A 86 -9.87 13.37 30.54
CA ASP A 86 -8.74 14.06 31.16
C ASP A 86 -7.82 14.81 30.17
N THR A 87 -8.09 14.73 28.86
CA THR A 87 -7.25 15.37 27.84
C THR A 87 -7.94 16.57 27.22
N GLY A 88 -7.35 17.73 27.36
CA GLY A 88 -7.82 18.96 26.67
C GLY A 88 -7.80 18.81 25.15
N LEU A 89 -8.50 19.71 24.44
CA LEU A 89 -8.62 19.68 22.99
C LEU A 89 -7.25 19.71 22.31
N SER A 90 -6.34 20.57 22.78
CA SER A 90 -4.97 20.68 22.27
C SER A 90 -4.20 19.36 22.30
N ALA A 91 -4.25 18.63 23.42
CA ALA A 91 -3.60 17.33 23.54
C ALA A 91 -4.25 16.27 22.64
N SER A 92 -5.57 16.32 22.47
CA SER A 92 -6.30 15.40 21.59
C SER A 92 -5.94 15.63 20.11
N VAL A 93 -5.83 16.87 19.66
CA VAL A 93 -5.37 17.23 18.30
C VAL A 93 -3.93 16.77 18.08
N LEU A 94 -3.02 17.01 19.06
CA LEU A 94 -1.64 16.54 18.98
C LEU A 94 -1.55 15.01 18.90
N ASN A 95 -2.33 14.28 19.69
CA ASN A 95 -2.38 12.84 19.66
C ASN A 95 -2.87 12.31 18.30
N LEU A 96 -3.90 12.94 17.72
CA LEU A 96 -4.36 12.59 16.37
C LEU A 96 -3.27 12.85 15.32
N GLU A 97 -2.54 13.96 15.43
CA GLU A 97 -1.43 14.30 14.54
C GLU A 97 -0.32 13.26 14.62
N MET A 98 0.10 12.86 15.81
CA MET A 98 1.09 11.82 16.01
C MET A 98 0.63 10.47 15.43
N LEU A 99 -0.64 10.11 15.63
CA LEU A 99 -1.22 8.90 15.05
C LEU A 99 -1.23 8.98 13.51
N ALA A 100 -1.69 10.09 12.97
CA ALA A 100 -1.85 10.29 11.55
C ALA A 100 -0.51 10.22 10.80
N TYR A 101 0.51 10.94 11.25
CA TYR A 101 1.82 10.93 10.60
C TYR A 101 2.53 9.57 10.65
N ASN A 102 2.27 8.77 11.69
CA ASN A 102 2.94 7.46 11.85
C ASN A 102 2.16 6.29 11.24
N PHE A 103 0.84 6.43 11.02
CA PHE A 103 -0.02 5.30 10.67
C PHE A 103 -0.97 5.56 9.50
N HIS A 104 -0.79 6.64 8.74
CA HIS A 104 -1.71 7.01 7.64
C HIS A 104 -1.79 5.97 6.51
N GLU A 105 -0.84 5.07 6.40
CA GLU A 105 -0.87 3.99 5.40
C GLU A 105 -1.57 2.73 5.93
N SER A 106 -1.76 2.62 7.26
CA SER A 106 -2.21 1.39 7.91
C SER A 106 -3.57 1.53 8.59
N LEU A 107 -3.98 2.75 8.95
CA LEU A 107 -5.19 3.01 9.71
C LEU A 107 -6.21 3.82 8.90
N ASN A 108 -7.47 3.46 9.08
CA ASN A 108 -8.55 4.33 8.65
C ASN A 108 -8.68 5.51 9.61
N LEU A 109 -8.09 6.62 9.23
CA LEU A 109 -8.05 7.83 10.04
C LEU A 109 -9.29 8.72 9.88
N LYS A 110 -10.06 8.58 8.78
CA LYS A 110 -11.25 9.39 8.49
C LYS A 110 -12.20 9.53 9.68
N PRO A 111 -12.64 8.45 10.37
CA PRO A 111 -13.54 8.58 11.51
C PRO A 111 -12.96 9.38 12.67
N LEU A 112 -11.63 9.33 12.87
CA LEU A 112 -10.97 10.07 13.94
C LEU A 112 -10.88 11.56 13.62
N PHE A 113 -10.57 11.91 12.36
CA PHE A 113 -10.58 13.30 11.90
C PHE A 113 -11.97 13.90 11.96
N GLU A 114 -13.00 13.19 11.51
CA GLU A 114 -14.39 13.63 11.55
C GLU A 114 -14.88 13.84 13.01
N GLU A 115 -14.55 12.93 13.92
CA GLU A 115 -14.92 13.07 15.33
C GLU A 115 -14.18 14.25 15.97
N MET A 116 -12.88 14.41 15.70
CA MET A 116 -12.11 15.54 16.23
C MET A 116 -12.67 16.86 15.71
N ARG A 117 -12.99 16.93 14.42
CA ARG A 117 -13.63 18.12 13.82
C ARG A 117 -14.96 18.44 14.50
N ARG A 118 -15.85 17.45 14.66
CA ARG A 118 -17.15 17.63 15.37
C ARG A 118 -16.94 18.14 16.78
N ARG A 119 -15.92 17.64 17.49
CA ARG A 119 -15.60 18.11 18.84
C ARG A 119 -15.13 19.56 18.82
N VAL A 120 -14.20 19.93 17.95
CA VAL A 120 -13.72 21.31 17.82
C VAL A 120 -14.86 22.27 17.46
N MET A 121 -15.73 21.90 16.51
CA MET A 121 -16.88 22.73 16.12
C MET A 121 -17.87 22.93 17.27
N ARG A 122 -18.09 21.91 18.09
CA ARG A 122 -18.94 22.02 19.30
C ARG A 122 -18.32 22.98 20.31
N GLU A 123 -17.03 22.85 20.62
CA GLU A 123 -16.34 23.78 21.53
C GLU A 123 -16.28 25.21 20.95
N GLN A 124 -16.18 25.34 19.63
CA GLN A 124 -16.26 26.67 18.97
C GLN A 124 -17.65 27.31 19.12
N ALA A 125 -18.72 26.50 18.99
CA ALA A 125 -20.10 27.02 19.20
C ALA A 125 -20.36 27.43 20.67
N GLU A 126 -19.71 26.77 21.62
CA GLU A 126 -19.83 27.08 23.06
C GLU A 126 -18.83 28.17 23.54
N ALA A 127 -17.90 28.59 22.69
CA ALA A 127 -16.83 29.51 23.01
C ALA A 127 -17.38 30.92 23.38
N LYS A 128 -17.04 31.37 24.57
CA LYS A 128 -17.55 32.64 25.14
C LYS A 128 -16.70 33.85 24.75
N THR A 129 -15.40 33.63 24.53
CA THR A 129 -14.48 34.72 24.21
C THR A 129 -14.05 34.68 22.73
N PRO A 130 -13.68 35.83 22.14
CA PRO A 130 -13.10 35.86 20.79
C PRO A 130 -11.77 35.06 20.69
N ALA A 131 -11.01 35.00 21.80
CA ALA A 131 -9.76 34.23 21.86
C ALA A 131 -10.01 32.72 21.73
N ASP A 132 -10.99 32.18 22.47
CA ASP A 132 -11.36 30.74 22.38
C ASP A 132 -11.84 30.38 20.97
N ARG A 133 -12.61 31.28 20.32
CA ARG A 133 -13.06 31.07 18.94
C ARG A 133 -11.90 31.03 17.96
N ALA A 134 -10.93 31.94 18.11
CA ALA A 134 -9.75 31.99 17.27
C ALA A 134 -8.88 30.75 17.45
N GLU A 135 -8.73 30.25 18.69
CA GLU A 135 -8.00 29.05 19.00
C GLU A 135 -8.68 27.82 18.36
N ASN A 136 -10.00 27.66 18.51
CA ASN A 136 -10.75 26.57 17.92
C ASN A 136 -10.71 26.61 16.37
N ALA A 137 -10.76 27.79 15.76
CA ALA A 137 -10.58 27.93 14.31
C ALA A 137 -9.19 27.48 13.88
N ALA A 138 -8.13 27.78 14.65
CA ALA A 138 -6.78 27.32 14.38
C ALA A 138 -6.66 25.78 14.47
N TYR A 139 -7.40 25.13 15.39
CA TYR A 139 -7.44 23.65 15.43
C TYR A 139 -8.13 23.06 14.19
N LEU A 140 -9.21 23.64 13.69
CA LEU A 140 -9.86 23.20 12.44
C LEU A 140 -8.91 23.31 11.26
N GLU A 141 -8.22 24.44 11.11
CA GLU A 141 -7.25 24.65 10.06
C GLU A 141 -6.07 23.66 10.16
N ARG A 142 -5.61 23.36 11.39
CA ARG A 142 -4.56 22.39 11.65
C ARG A 142 -4.97 20.98 11.22
N LEU A 143 -6.19 20.55 11.53
CA LEU A 143 -6.73 19.26 11.11
C LEU A 143 -6.78 19.13 9.58
N GLU A 144 -7.26 20.14 8.88
CA GLU A 144 -7.32 20.16 7.43
C GLU A 144 -5.91 20.18 6.79
N THR A 145 -5.00 20.96 7.35
CA THR A 145 -3.62 21.04 6.86
C THR A 145 -2.92 19.70 7.00
N MET A 146 -3.09 19.04 8.14
CA MET A 146 -2.56 17.70 8.39
C MET A 146 -3.13 16.67 7.41
N ALA A 147 -4.44 16.69 7.19
CA ALA A 147 -5.09 15.75 6.25
C ALA A 147 -4.58 15.97 4.82
N ARG A 148 -4.50 17.21 4.34
CA ARG A 148 -3.96 17.54 3.02
C ARG A 148 -2.49 17.13 2.87
N GLU A 149 -1.68 17.26 3.91
CA GLU A 149 -0.28 16.81 3.89
C GLU A 149 -0.18 15.28 3.72
N ILE A 150 -1.02 14.52 4.44
CA ILE A 150 -1.08 13.06 4.31
C ILE A 150 -1.54 12.66 2.90
N VAL A 151 -2.61 13.27 2.41
CA VAL A 151 -3.12 13.03 1.05
C VAL A 151 -2.04 13.30 0.02
N ARG A 152 -1.34 14.44 0.13
CA ARG A 152 -0.23 14.77 -0.76
C ARG A 152 0.87 13.73 -0.78
N ARG A 153 1.28 13.21 0.39
CA ARG A 153 2.29 12.14 0.48
C ARG A 153 1.82 10.85 -0.21
N GLN A 154 0.57 10.46 0.02
CA GLN A 154 -0.01 9.30 -0.64
C GLN A 154 -0.12 9.51 -2.15
N MET A 155 -0.55 10.69 -2.60
CA MET A 155 -0.66 11.01 -4.03
C MET A 155 0.68 10.97 -4.75
N ILE A 156 1.77 11.49 -4.17
CA ILE A 156 3.12 11.40 -4.77
C ILE A 156 3.49 9.93 -5.10
N VAL A 157 3.17 9.01 -4.20
CA VAL A 157 3.42 7.58 -4.42
C VAL A 157 2.50 7.04 -5.51
N LEU A 158 1.21 7.35 -5.46
CA LEU A 158 0.21 6.84 -6.39
C LEU A 158 0.38 7.39 -7.81
N GLU A 159 0.78 8.64 -7.97
CA GLU A 159 1.08 9.26 -9.26
C GLU A 159 2.29 8.60 -9.96
N GLY A 160 3.27 8.15 -9.17
CA GLY A 160 4.44 7.43 -9.68
C GLY A 160 4.13 6.08 -10.32
N VAL A 161 3.01 5.44 -9.95
CA VAL A 161 2.65 4.09 -10.38
C VAL A 161 1.27 4.01 -11.06
N GLY A 162 0.49 5.06 -10.98
CA GLY A 162 -0.90 5.13 -11.43
C GLY A 162 -1.11 6.11 -12.59
N LYS A 163 -2.36 6.47 -12.76
CA LYS A 163 -2.82 7.51 -13.68
C LYS A 163 -3.78 8.42 -12.95
N THR A 164 -3.69 9.71 -13.22
CA THR A 164 -4.52 10.75 -12.59
C THR A 164 -5.24 11.60 -13.63
N VAL A 165 -6.34 12.18 -13.22
CA VAL A 165 -7.04 13.23 -13.95
C VAL A 165 -7.62 14.22 -12.96
N ASP A 166 -7.35 15.51 -13.18
CA ASP A 166 -7.85 16.61 -12.38
C ASP A 166 -9.15 17.14 -12.98
N ARG A 167 -10.06 17.58 -12.11
CA ARG A 167 -11.30 18.24 -12.47
C ARG A 167 -11.58 19.40 -11.53
N THR A 168 -12.03 20.51 -12.09
CA THR A 168 -12.52 21.66 -11.34
C THR A 168 -14.04 21.70 -11.43
N ILE A 169 -14.68 21.88 -10.28
CA ILE A 169 -16.13 21.97 -10.10
C ILE A 169 -16.45 23.43 -9.86
N ASP A 170 -17.34 24.02 -10.68
CA ASP A 170 -17.87 25.36 -10.45
C ASP A 170 -18.94 25.32 -9.35
N LEU A 171 -18.72 26.08 -8.28
CA LEU A 171 -19.62 26.21 -7.13
C LEU A 171 -20.35 27.56 -7.05
N THR A 172 -20.27 28.37 -8.10
CA THR A 172 -20.93 29.72 -8.11
C THR A 172 -22.46 29.65 -8.13
N GLY A 173 -23.01 28.48 -8.60
CA GLY A 173 -24.44 28.19 -8.58
C GLY A 173 -24.79 27.02 -7.68
N ASP A 174 -25.88 26.31 -7.99
CA ASP A 174 -26.17 25.00 -7.42
C ASP A 174 -25.46 23.92 -8.28
N PRO A 175 -24.37 23.34 -7.82
CA PRO A 175 -23.64 22.33 -8.58
C PRO A 175 -24.35 20.97 -8.58
N GLY A 176 -25.43 20.81 -7.82
CA GLY A 176 -26.18 19.56 -7.73
C GLY A 176 -26.75 19.14 -9.10
N GLY A 177 -26.48 17.90 -9.51
CA GLY A 177 -26.88 17.37 -10.81
C GLY A 177 -25.94 17.71 -11.97
N THR A 178 -24.78 18.34 -11.71
CA THR A 178 -23.77 18.61 -12.73
C THR A 178 -22.90 17.37 -12.98
N SER A 179 -22.83 16.93 -14.25
CA SER A 179 -21.91 15.85 -14.66
C SER A 179 -20.60 16.46 -15.16
N LEU A 180 -19.49 15.94 -14.67
CA LEU A 180 -18.16 16.31 -15.16
C LEU A 180 -17.85 15.56 -16.45
N GLU A 181 -16.94 16.10 -17.27
CA GLU A 181 -16.49 15.43 -18.48
C GLU A 181 -15.87 14.07 -18.13
N PRO A 182 -16.36 12.97 -18.74
CA PRO A 182 -15.84 11.63 -18.49
C PRO A 182 -14.36 11.53 -18.83
N ALA A 183 -13.62 10.73 -18.07
CA ALA A 183 -12.20 10.49 -18.29
C ALA A 183 -11.91 9.00 -18.48
N THR A 184 -11.10 8.67 -19.48
CA THR A 184 -10.62 7.30 -19.69
C THR A 184 -9.15 7.22 -19.28
N LEU A 185 -8.86 6.37 -18.28
CA LEU A 185 -7.51 6.11 -17.81
C LEU A 185 -7.11 4.68 -18.15
N THR A 186 -5.89 4.50 -18.64
CA THR A 186 -5.34 3.19 -19.00
C THR A 186 -4.21 2.83 -18.05
N LEU A 187 -4.34 1.71 -17.36
CA LEU A 187 -3.34 1.14 -16.47
C LEU A 187 -3.18 -0.35 -16.76
N ASP A 188 -1.94 -0.82 -16.93
CA ASP A 188 -1.61 -2.22 -17.24
C ASP A 188 -2.38 -2.78 -18.44
N GLY A 189 -2.61 -1.95 -19.47
CA GLY A 189 -3.32 -2.32 -20.69
C GLY A 189 -4.85 -2.37 -20.56
N VAL A 190 -5.41 -2.08 -19.39
CA VAL A 190 -6.85 -2.00 -19.15
C VAL A 190 -7.29 -0.54 -19.17
N SER A 191 -8.22 -0.19 -20.07
CA SER A 191 -8.78 1.17 -20.17
C SER A 191 -10.10 1.23 -19.41
N THR A 192 -10.16 2.04 -18.37
CA THR A 192 -11.38 2.25 -17.55
C THR A 192 -11.89 3.67 -17.75
N THR A 193 -13.18 3.81 -18.01
CA THR A 193 -13.85 5.13 -18.16
C THR A 193 -14.57 5.48 -16.86
N PHE A 194 -14.37 6.70 -16.41
CA PHE A 194 -14.95 7.26 -15.20
C PHE A 194 -15.83 8.45 -15.56
N ALA A 195 -17.08 8.43 -15.12
CA ALA A 195 -17.98 9.58 -15.14
C ALA A 195 -18.31 9.97 -13.70
N ILE A 196 -18.18 11.26 -13.38
CA ILE A 196 -18.41 11.82 -12.05
C ILE A 196 -19.58 12.78 -12.14
N ASP A 197 -20.62 12.53 -11.34
CA ASP A 197 -21.79 13.39 -11.17
C ASP A 197 -21.70 14.06 -9.79
N ILE A 198 -21.88 15.37 -9.73
CA ILE A 198 -21.95 16.13 -8.49
C ILE A 198 -23.38 16.08 -7.97
N LEU A 199 -23.60 15.44 -6.84
CA LEU A 199 -24.91 15.25 -6.24
C LEU A 199 -25.27 16.33 -5.22
N GLY A 200 -24.29 17.04 -4.71
CA GLY A 200 -24.45 18.14 -3.75
C GLY A 200 -23.13 18.55 -3.11
N VAL A 201 -23.13 19.71 -2.49
CA VAL A 201 -21.97 20.26 -1.79
C VAL A 201 -22.39 20.71 -0.39
N ASP A 202 -21.73 20.17 0.61
CA ASP A 202 -21.83 20.60 2.00
C ASP A 202 -20.68 21.57 2.29
N ARG A 203 -20.98 22.86 2.24
CA ARG A 203 -19.98 23.93 2.43
C ARG A 203 -19.49 24.01 3.89
N GLU A 204 -20.36 23.69 4.84
CA GLU A 204 -20.02 23.71 6.27
C GLU A 204 -19.04 22.57 6.59
N ASN A 205 -19.28 21.40 6.05
CA ASN A 205 -18.44 20.23 6.23
C ASN A 205 -17.31 20.13 5.19
N ARG A 206 -17.25 21.05 4.22
CA ARG A 206 -16.28 20.99 3.10
C ARG A 206 -16.25 19.62 2.45
N GLU A 207 -17.44 19.10 2.17
CA GLU A 207 -17.66 17.78 1.56
C GLU A 207 -18.44 17.92 0.25
N ILE A 208 -18.02 17.18 -0.76
CA ILE A 208 -18.72 17.09 -2.04
C ILE A 208 -19.28 15.69 -2.14
N ARG A 209 -20.59 15.56 -2.29
CA ARG A 209 -21.24 14.28 -2.56
C ARG A 209 -21.19 14.01 -4.05
N ILE A 210 -20.60 12.90 -4.44
CA ILE A 210 -20.43 12.49 -5.82
C ILE A 210 -21.10 11.16 -6.10
N GLY A 211 -21.58 11.01 -7.35
CA GLY A 211 -21.88 9.72 -7.98
C GLY A 211 -20.72 9.38 -8.91
N LEU A 212 -20.08 8.23 -8.72
CA LEU A 212 -19.01 7.74 -9.57
C LEU A 212 -19.50 6.56 -10.38
N ASN A 213 -19.56 6.70 -11.70
CA ASN A 213 -19.86 5.62 -12.64
C ASN A 213 -18.56 5.16 -13.29
N ILE A 214 -18.29 3.85 -13.23
CA ILE A 214 -17.05 3.22 -13.66
C ILE A 214 -17.37 2.17 -14.70
N GLU A 215 -16.85 2.31 -15.91
CA GLU A 215 -16.98 1.34 -16.98
C GLU A 215 -15.63 0.72 -17.29
N THR A 216 -15.51 -0.59 -17.10
CA THR A 216 -14.29 -1.36 -17.39
C THR A 216 -14.60 -2.42 -18.43
N PRO A 217 -13.74 -2.63 -19.46
CA PRO A 217 -13.87 -3.76 -20.38
C PRO A 217 -13.79 -5.08 -19.61
N ASP A 218 -14.72 -5.97 -19.88
CA ASP A 218 -14.75 -7.32 -19.31
C ASP A 218 -14.58 -8.33 -20.46
N PRO A 219 -13.58 -9.24 -20.41
CA PRO A 219 -13.33 -10.21 -21.46
C PRO A 219 -14.52 -11.17 -21.70
N GLU A 220 -15.33 -11.45 -20.66
CA GLU A 220 -16.44 -12.40 -20.73
C GLU A 220 -17.80 -11.73 -21.00
N GLN A 221 -17.99 -10.52 -20.46
CA GLN A 221 -19.29 -9.81 -20.50
C GLN A 221 -19.29 -8.55 -21.38
N GLY A 222 -18.15 -8.25 -22.03
CA GLY A 222 -17.98 -7.09 -22.90
C GLY A 222 -17.71 -5.78 -22.13
N ARG A 223 -18.54 -5.41 -21.18
CA ARG A 223 -18.36 -4.25 -20.29
C ARG A 223 -18.99 -4.50 -18.93
N GLN A 224 -18.29 -4.15 -17.88
CA GLN A 224 -18.85 -4.09 -16.53
C GLN A 224 -18.98 -2.63 -16.11
N THR A 225 -20.17 -2.29 -15.60
CA THR A 225 -20.47 -0.98 -15.05
C THR A 225 -20.63 -1.10 -13.53
N LYS A 226 -19.92 -0.25 -12.79
CA LYS A 226 -20.04 -0.13 -11.33
C LYS A 226 -20.40 1.30 -10.98
N MET A 227 -21.41 1.47 -10.13
CA MET A 227 -21.81 2.78 -9.60
C MET A 227 -21.52 2.83 -8.10
N ALA A 228 -21.00 3.96 -7.63
CA ALA A 228 -20.78 4.24 -6.21
C ALA A 228 -21.20 5.68 -5.91
N THR A 229 -21.80 5.90 -4.73
CA THR A 229 -22.16 7.24 -4.24
C THR A 229 -21.50 7.42 -2.88
N PHE A 230 -20.75 8.50 -2.71
CA PHE A 230 -20.03 8.81 -1.48
C PHE A 230 -19.70 10.30 -1.35
N GLY A 231 -19.41 10.74 -0.13
CA GLY A 231 -18.85 12.06 0.14
C GLY A 231 -17.35 12.07 -0.01
N VAL A 232 -16.80 13.16 -0.56
CA VAL A 232 -15.37 13.41 -0.70
C VAL A 232 -15.03 14.67 0.09
N SER A 233 -14.13 14.55 1.04
CA SER A 233 -13.65 15.63 1.91
C SER A 233 -12.12 15.62 1.99
N TYR A 234 -11.52 16.54 2.75
CA TYR A 234 -10.08 16.50 3.02
C TYR A 234 -9.64 15.26 3.82
N PHE A 235 -10.59 14.55 4.47
CA PHE A 235 -10.30 13.39 5.31
C PHE A 235 -10.41 12.05 4.57
N ASP A 236 -10.50 12.10 3.24
CA ASP A 236 -10.46 10.90 2.39
C ASP A 236 -9.02 10.64 1.94
N PHE A 237 -8.47 9.51 2.38
CA PHE A 237 -7.07 9.12 2.15
C PHE A 237 -7.01 8.06 1.04
N PRO A 238 -6.46 8.34 -0.14
CA PRO A 238 -6.65 7.51 -1.34
C PRO A 238 -6.11 6.08 -1.22
N MET A 239 -5.07 5.83 -0.43
CA MET A 239 -4.58 4.46 -0.21
C MET A 239 -5.54 3.62 0.64
N ILE A 240 -6.46 4.25 1.39
CA ILE A 240 -7.42 3.59 2.28
C ILE A 240 -8.83 3.73 1.73
N ASP A 241 -9.23 4.97 1.38
CA ASP A 241 -10.55 5.32 0.87
C ASP A 241 -10.55 5.22 -0.65
N ASN A 242 -10.69 3.98 -1.15
CA ASN A 242 -10.64 3.68 -2.58
C ASN A 242 -11.65 2.61 -2.97
N THR A 243 -11.94 2.55 -4.25
CA THR A 243 -12.86 1.58 -4.86
C THR A 243 -12.07 0.51 -5.61
N ARG A 244 -12.36 -0.76 -5.33
CA ARG A 244 -11.77 -1.89 -6.06
C ARG A 244 -12.43 -2.05 -7.43
N LEU A 245 -11.57 -2.25 -8.44
CA LEU A 245 -11.95 -2.49 -9.83
C LEU A 245 -11.62 -3.93 -10.24
N ILE A 246 -12.04 -4.30 -11.44
CA ILE A 246 -11.68 -5.57 -12.09
C ILE A 246 -10.15 -5.60 -12.26
N GLY A 247 -9.57 -6.81 -12.22
CA GLY A 247 -8.13 -6.97 -12.38
C GLY A 247 -7.29 -6.53 -11.16
N GLY A 248 -7.95 -6.21 -10.03
CA GLY A 248 -7.26 -5.83 -8.81
C GLY A 248 -6.78 -4.38 -8.77
N GLN A 249 -7.10 -3.58 -9.78
CA GLN A 249 -6.86 -2.14 -9.76
C GLN A 249 -7.77 -1.44 -8.75
N ARG A 250 -7.39 -0.22 -8.37
CA ARG A 250 -8.13 0.65 -7.44
C ARG A 250 -8.29 2.05 -8.02
N CYS A 251 -9.35 2.72 -7.66
CA CYS A 251 -9.50 4.15 -7.90
C CYS A 251 -9.95 4.89 -6.65
N SER A 252 -9.53 6.14 -6.53
CA SER A 252 -9.97 7.05 -5.49
C SER A 252 -10.22 8.44 -6.06
N VAL A 253 -11.11 9.19 -5.42
CA VAL A 253 -11.33 10.61 -5.70
C VAL A 253 -10.87 11.39 -4.48
N VAL A 254 -10.02 12.38 -4.71
CA VAL A 254 -9.38 13.22 -3.70
C VAL A 254 -9.82 14.64 -3.85
N LEU A 255 -10.16 15.31 -2.75
CA LEU A 255 -10.43 16.75 -2.71
C LEU A 255 -9.11 17.50 -2.46
N ASN A 256 -8.66 18.28 -3.44
CA ASN A 256 -7.44 19.08 -3.34
C ASN A 256 -7.71 20.43 -2.70
N SER A 257 -8.76 21.09 -3.16
CA SER A 257 -9.19 22.40 -2.66
C SER A 257 -10.70 22.56 -2.75
N ILE A 258 -11.25 23.38 -1.86
CA ILE A 258 -12.63 23.85 -1.94
C ILE A 258 -12.68 25.30 -1.45
N SER A 259 -13.29 26.14 -2.27
CA SER A 259 -13.53 27.56 -2.01
C SER A 259 -15.03 27.86 -2.12
N GLU A 260 -15.40 29.15 -2.02
CA GLU A 260 -16.77 29.56 -2.28
C GLU A 260 -17.20 29.42 -3.75
N GLN A 261 -16.20 29.53 -4.67
CA GLN A 261 -16.46 29.57 -6.11
C GLN A 261 -16.15 28.27 -6.84
N SER A 262 -15.21 27.48 -6.32
CA SER A 262 -14.76 26.27 -7.00
C SER A 262 -14.25 25.20 -6.03
N ALA A 263 -14.23 23.97 -6.51
CA ALA A 263 -13.52 22.88 -5.87
C ALA A 263 -12.69 22.12 -6.90
N ASP A 264 -11.49 21.70 -6.49
CA ASP A 264 -10.61 20.90 -7.31
C ASP A 264 -10.54 19.47 -6.75
N ILE A 265 -10.77 18.50 -7.61
CA ILE A 265 -10.66 17.10 -7.29
C ILE A 265 -9.70 16.39 -8.25
N THR A 266 -9.04 15.35 -7.75
CA THR A 266 -8.23 14.43 -8.55
C THR A 266 -8.80 13.03 -8.46
N LEU A 267 -9.10 12.42 -9.60
CA LEU A 267 -9.33 11.00 -9.70
C LEU A 267 -8.00 10.30 -9.96
N VAL A 268 -7.67 9.29 -9.15
CA VAL A 268 -6.47 8.46 -9.31
C VAL A 268 -6.85 7.00 -9.52
N LEU A 269 -6.27 6.37 -10.56
CA LEU A 269 -6.32 4.94 -10.86
C LEU A 269 -4.95 4.33 -10.58
N PHE A 270 -4.87 3.27 -9.77
CA PHE A 270 -3.60 2.71 -9.33
C PHE A 270 -3.66 1.19 -9.09
N PRO A 271 -2.50 0.47 -9.07
CA PRO A 271 -2.45 -0.94 -8.78
C PRO A 271 -2.90 -1.23 -7.34
N GLY A 272 -3.68 -2.30 -7.14
CA GLY A 272 -4.22 -2.65 -5.83
C GLY A 272 -3.18 -3.00 -4.77
N THR A 273 -1.94 -3.28 -5.16
CA THR A 273 -0.81 -3.51 -4.26
C THR A 273 -0.42 -2.27 -3.43
N TYR A 274 -0.83 -1.08 -3.88
CA TYR A 274 -0.63 0.18 -3.16
C TYR A 274 -1.78 0.58 -2.26
N ALA A 275 -2.89 -0.16 -2.31
CA ALA A 275 -3.95 0.01 -1.32
C ALA A 275 -3.50 -0.52 0.04
N SER A 276 -3.95 0.13 1.11
CA SER A 276 -3.71 -0.37 2.47
C SER A 276 -4.15 -1.83 2.59
N LEU A 277 -3.36 -2.65 3.29
CA LEU A 277 -3.65 -4.06 3.57
C LEU A 277 -4.98 -4.29 4.32
N LYS A 278 -5.54 -3.26 4.94
CA LYS A 278 -6.88 -3.28 5.51
C LYS A 278 -7.89 -2.92 4.42
N GLU A 279 -8.22 -3.92 3.59
CA GLU A 279 -9.41 -3.82 2.77
C GLU A 279 -10.59 -3.56 3.72
N LYS A 280 -11.23 -2.40 3.58
CA LYS A 280 -12.61 -2.30 4.02
C LYS A 280 -13.40 -3.18 3.07
N PRO A 281 -14.01 -4.29 3.53
CA PRO A 281 -15.03 -4.89 2.73
C PRO A 281 -16.08 -3.79 2.56
N TYR A 282 -16.27 -3.29 1.33
CA TYR A 282 -17.41 -2.46 1.05
C TYR A 282 -18.63 -3.24 1.48
N TYR A 283 -19.50 -2.59 2.27
CA TYR A 283 -20.70 -3.22 2.79
C TYR A 283 -21.49 -3.92 1.70
N ASP A 284 -21.48 -3.36 0.49
CA ASP A 284 -22.11 -3.95 -0.69
C ASP A 284 -21.38 -5.21 -1.22
N GLU A 285 -20.06 -5.28 -1.18
CA GLU A 285 -19.31 -6.49 -1.58
C GLU A 285 -19.50 -7.62 -0.58
N VAL A 286 -19.60 -7.30 0.72
CA VAL A 286 -19.91 -8.30 1.76
C VAL A 286 -21.33 -8.80 1.60
N ILE A 287 -22.30 -7.92 1.36
CA ILE A 287 -23.69 -8.29 1.09
C ILE A 287 -23.77 -9.14 -0.18
N GLN A 288 -23.10 -8.75 -1.27
CA GLN A 288 -23.08 -9.51 -2.52
C GLN A 288 -22.38 -10.87 -2.36
N SER A 289 -21.27 -10.95 -1.62
CA SER A 289 -20.59 -12.22 -1.35
C SER A 289 -21.44 -13.13 -0.45
N VAL A 290 -22.12 -12.59 0.55
CA VAL A 290 -23.06 -13.36 1.39
C VAL A 290 -24.27 -13.82 0.59
N LEU A 291 -24.86 -12.98 -0.26
CA LEU A 291 -25.97 -13.35 -1.13
C LEU A 291 -25.58 -14.42 -2.16
N ASN A 292 -24.36 -14.31 -2.73
CA ASN A 292 -23.83 -15.31 -3.65
C ASN A 292 -23.49 -16.64 -2.96
N ALA A 293 -22.96 -16.58 -1.73
CA ALA A 293 -22.73 -17.78 -0.91
C ALA A 293 -24.06 -18.48 -0.55
N ASN A 294 -25.08 -17.72 -0.16
CA ASN A 294 -26.40 -18.28 0.15
C ASN A 294 -27.12 -18.86 -1.09
N LYS A 295 -26.93 -18.28 -2.27
CA LYS A 295 -27.43 -18.87 -3.53
C LYS A 295 -26.74 -20.21 -3.87
N ARG A 296 -25.47 -20.38 -3.54
CA ARG A 296 -24.72 -21.64 -3.76
C ARG A 296 -25.07 -22.73 -2.74
N LEU A 297 -25.52 -22.34 -1.54
CA LEU A 297 -25.95 -23.28 -0.49
C LEU A 297 -27.42 -23.67 -0.59
N GLY A 298 -28.20 -22.97 -1.43
CA GLY A 298 -29.62 -23.24 -1.68
C GLY A 298 -29.90 -24.02 -2.98
N GLN A 299 -28.84 -24.49 -3.66
CA GLN A 299 -28.86 -25.47 -4.72
C GLN A 299 -28.24 -26.77 -4.25
#